data_504289146e50973e5cf83b248824964c
#
_entry.id   504289146e50973e5cf83b248824964c
#
_cell.length_a   1.000
_cell.length_b   1.000
_cell.length_c   1.000
_cell.angle_alpha   90.00
_cell.angle_beta   90.00
_cell.angle_gamma   90.00
#
_symmetry.space_group_name_H-M   'P 1'
#
loop_
_entity.id
_entity.type
_entity.pdbx_description
1 polymer ?
#
loop_
_entity_poly.entity_id
_entity_poly.type
_entity_poly.pdbx_seq_one_letter_code
_entity_poly.pdbx_strand_id
1 'polypeptide(L)'
;MTNFLNRTISRTLIHCAIFAINLTLLGALLIPTQTASAHQPFFEDPDTTQTNPLSINDPTISTALYATIDSLTDIDYYIFDGTEGTNILVGITIPQIDGQLDFAPTVAVIGPGLPAGVLPAVITTDSERPNGSILLTPTDPESFFEPFSRTSYWRRQRQYVTIPKTTQYTIAVWSESDLRTGNYVLVVGDREIRGGDPDFSSKLQEYWTPMQEQPHLTDLPVWERLVFWIKRMLRS
;
A
#
# COMPACT_ATOMS: atom_id res chain seq x y z
N MET A 1 4.34 -74.64 16.97
CA MET A 1 3.41 -73.98 15.99
C MET A 1 3.18 -72.51 16.32
N THR A 2 3.33 -72.02 17.56
CA THR A 2 3.07 -70.63 18.02
C THR A 2 4.08 -69.57 17.51
N ASN A 3 5.35 -69.93 17.26
CA ASN A 3 6.39 -68.99 16.89
C ASN A 3 6.31 -68.55 15.41
N PHE A 4 5.63 -69.29 14.55
CA PHE A 4 5.51 -68.95 13.12
C PHE A 4 4.41 -67.93 12.90
N LEU A 5 3.29 -68.02 13.60
CA LEU A 5 2.19 -67.08 13.55
C LEU A 5 2.60 -65.66 14.04
N ASN A 6 3.35 -65.58 15.14
CA ASN A 6 3.80 -64.28 15.69
C ASN A 6 4.77 -63.52 14.74
N ARG A 7 5.62 -64.21 13.98
CA ARG A 7 6.52 -63.61 13.02
C ARG A 7 5.79 -63.07 11.80
N THR A 8 4.73 -63.73 11.34
CA THR A 8 3.92 -63.31 10.17
C THR A 8 3.09 -62.06 10.53
N ILE A 9 2.45 -62.03 11.68
CA ILE A 9 1.67 -60.90 12.19
C ILE A 9 2.55 -59.67 12.37
N SER A 10 3.74 -59.83 12.93
CA SER A 10 4.69 -58.72 13.13
C SER A 10 5.16 -58.10 11.81
N ARG A 11 5.41 -58.91 10.78
CA ARG A 11 5.80 -58.43 9.44
C ARG A 11 4.67 -57.67 8.74
N THR A 12 3.42 -58.16 8.82
CA THR A 12 2.25 -57.51 8.23
C THR A 12 2.01 -56.14 8.88
N LEU A 13 2.11 -56.06 10.22
CA LEU A 13 1.96 -54.80 10.96
C LEU A 13 3.04 -53.76 10.58
N ILE A 14 4.28 -54.21 10.39
CA ILE A 14 5.38 -53.31 9.94
C ILE A 14 5.12 -52.78 8.53
N HIS A 15 4.68 -53.63 7.58
CA HIS A 15 4.35 -53.17 6.22
C HIS A 15 3.16 -52.23 6.20
N CYS A 16 2.12 -52.46 7.00
CA CYS A 16 0.99 -51.56 7.13
C CYS A 16 1.41 -50.19 7.72
N ALA A 17 2.30 -50.18 8.73
CA ALA A 17 2.82 -48.95 9.30
C ALA A 17 3.68 -48.14 8.30
N ILE A 18 4.54 -48.83 7.54
CA ILE A 18 5.38 -48.19 6.50
C ILE A 18 4.48 -47.61 5.39
N PHE A 19 3.45 -48.35 4.99
CA PHE A 19 2.50 -47.90 3.96
C PHE A 19 1.70 -46.67 4.44
N ALA A 20 1.25 -46.65 5.69
CA ALA A 20 0.53 -45.53 6.29
C ALA A 20 1.43 -44.30 6.39
N ILE A 21 2.72 -44.45 6.77
CA ILE A 21 3.70 -43.35 6.83
C ILE A 21 3.97 -42.79 5.43
N ASN A 22 4.12 -43.64 4.41
CA ASN A 22 4.33 -43.16 3.04
C ASN A 22 3.09 -42.44 2.50
N LEU A 23 1.89 -42.88 2.83
CA LEU A 23 0.65 -42.26 2.39
C LEU A 23 0.47 -40.86 3.06
N THR A 24 0.82 -40.72 4.33
CA THR A 24 0.82 -39.42 5.03
C THR A 24 1.89 -38.46 4.50
N LEU A 25 3.10 -38.98 4.18
CA LEU A 25 4.14 -38.15 3.54
C LEU A 25 3.73 -37.68 2.13
N LEU A 26 3.10 -38.56 1.34
CA LEU A 26 2.61 -38.22 0.01
C LEU A 26 1.46 -37.22 0.08
N GLY A 27 0.57 -37.34 1.06
CA GLY A 27 -0.50 -36.38 1.32
C GLY A 27 0.01 -35.00 1.74
N ALA A 28 1.11 -34.94 2.49
CA ALA A 28 1.74 -33.67 2.89
C ALA A 28 2.38 -32.93 1.70
N LEU A 29 2.83 -33.65 0.67
CA LEU A 29 3.37 -33.07 -0.58
C LEU A 29 2.28 -32.51 -1.50
N LEU A 30 1.02 -32.87 -1.31
CA LEU A 30 -0.13 -32.42 -2.10
C LEU A 30 -0.87 -31.23 -1.47
N ILE A 31 -0.40 -30.71 -0.33
CA ILE A 31 -0.95 -29.46 0.24
C ILE A 31 -0.56 -28.35 -0.74
N PRO A 32 -1.54 -27.69 -1.41
CA PRO A 32 -1.21 -26.54 -2.24
C PRO A 32 -0.53 -25.51 -1.34
N THR A 33 0.74 -25.24 -1.62
CA THR A 33 1.40 -24.07 -1.06
C THR A 33 0.60 -22.88 -1.59
N GLN A 34 -0.20 -22.25 -0.74
CA GLN A 34 -0.76 -20.96 -1.09
C GLN A 34 0.42 -20.08 -1.46
N THR A 35 0.45 -19.66 -2.72
CA THR A 35 1.39 -18.62 -3.14
C THR A 35 1.07 -17.41 -2.27
N ALA A 36 1.97 -17.07 -1.36
CA ALA A 36 1.84 -15.82 -0.62
C ALA A 36 1.67 -14.72 -1.68
N SER A 37 0.56 -14.03 -1.62
CA SER A 37 0.29 -12.82 -2.41
C SER A 37 1.51 -11.92 -2.23
N ALA A 38 2.18 -11.59 -3.33
CA ALA A 38 3.46 -10.89 -3.28
C ALA A 38 3.30 -9.52 -3.93
N HIS A 39 2.86 -8.53 -3.14
CA HIS A 39 3.05 -7.15 -3.52
C HIS A 39 4.53 -6.87 -3.73
N GLN A 40 4.87 -5.97 -4.66
CA GLN A 40 6.22 -5.43 -4.76
C GLN A 40 6.34 -4.26 -3.78
N PRO A 41 7.03 -4.40 -2.65
CA PRO A 41 7.21 -3.32 -1.70
C PRO A 41 8.31 -2.37 -2.16
N PHE A 42 8.05 -1.07 -2.06
CA PHE A 42 9.03 -0.01 -2.20
C PHE A 42 8.84 0.99 -1.08
N PHE A 43 9.91 1.68 -0.72
CA PHE A 43 9.88 2.74 0.28
C PHE A 43 10.16 4.06 -0.39
N GLU A 44 9.52 5.09 0.11
CA GLU A 44 9.84 6.46 -0.20
C GLU A 44 11.21 6.78 0.43
N ASP A 45 12.21 6.99 -0.41
CA ASP A 45 13.56 7.40 -0.01
C ASP A 45 14.32 7.93 -1.23
N PRO A 46 14.55 9.24 -1.37
CA PRO A 46 14.11 10.33 -0.48
C PRO A 46 12.61 10.65 -0.62
N ASP A 47 12.12 11.53 0.28
CA ASP A 47 10.78 12.10 0.26
C ASP A 47 10.40 12.59 -1.15
N THR A 48 9.20 12.22 -1.60
CA THR A 48 8.74 12.52 -2.96
C THR A 48 8.12 13.91 -3.05
N THR A 49 8.37 14.56 -4.15
CA THR A 49 7.83 15.90 -4.41
C THR A 49 7.33 15.99 -5.85
N GLN A 50 6.62 17.07 -6.19
CA GLN A 50 6.19 17.30 -7.56
C GLN A 50 7.37 17.35 -8.55
N THR A 51 8.52 17.86 -8.15
CA THR A 51 9.73 17.95 -8.99
C THR A 51 10.60 16.71 -8.96
N ASN A 52 10.37 15.82 -7.99
CA ASN A 52 11.06 14.55 -7.84
C ASN A 52 10.06 13.44 -7.46
N PRO A 53 9.11 13.10 -8.33
CA PRO A 53 8.12 12.05 -8.03
C PRO A 53 8.73 10.66 -8.13
N LEU A 54 8.20 9.72 -7.35
CA LEU A 54 8.55 8.31 -7.49
C LEU A 54 7.85 7.69 -8.70
N SER A 55 8.62 7.01 -9.55
CA SER A 55 8.09 6.35 -10.75
C SER A 55 7.60 4.93 -10.45
N ILE A 56 6.36 4.63 -10.82
CA ILE A 56 5.76 3.29 -10.81
C ILE A 56 5.92 2.69 -12.21
N ASN A 57 6.78 1.68 -12.34
CA ASN A 57 7.17 1.14 -13.66
C ASN A 57 6.01 0.47 -14.42
N ASP A 58 5.18 -0.29 -13.74
CA ASP A 58 3.99 -0.93 -14.32
C ASP A 58 2.83 -0.83 -13.32
N PRO A 59 1.86 0.08 -13.58
CA PRO A 59 0.77 0.34 -12.64
C PRO A 59 -0.25 -0.81 -12.56
N THR A 60 -0.13 -1.87 -13.37
CA THR A 60 -0.94 -3.07 -13.27
C THR A 60 -0.39 -4.08 -12.25
N ILE A 61 0.91 -3.99 -11.95
CA ILE A 61 1.56 -4.86 -10.97
C ILE A 61 1.23 -4.38 -9.56
N SER A 62 0.88 -5.32 -8.71
CA SER A 62 0.58 -5.06 -7.31
C SER A 62 1.81 -4.50 -6.59
N THR A 63 1.81 -3.19 -6.39
CA THR A 63 2.89 -2.42 -5.79
C THR A 63 2.41 -1.79 -4.50
N ALA A 64 3.19 -1.93 -3.43
CA ALA A 64 2.96 -1.32 -2.12
C ALA A 64 4.07 -0.29 -1.86
N LEU A 65 3.72 0.99 -1.88
CA LEU A 65 4.63 2.11 -1.69
C LEU A 65 4.47 2.63 -0.26
N TYR A 66 5.47 2.35 0.57
CA TYR A 66 5.53 2.74 1.97
C TYR A 66 6.06 4.15 2.08
N ALA A 67 5.25 5.05 2.57
CA ALA A 67 5.54 6.48 2.61
C ALA A 67 4.99 7.15 3.88
N THR A 68 5.31 8.42 4.05
CA THR A 68 5.00 9.18 5.24
C THR A 68 4.60 10.60 4.88
N ILE A 69 3.43 11.03 5.32
CA ILE A 69 3.13 12.47 5.39
C ILE A 69 3.77 13.00 6.67
N ASP A 70 4.89 13.69 6.55
CA ASP A 70 5.72 14.11 7.68
C ASP A 70 5.38 15.50 8.21
N SER A 71 4.67 16.31 7.42
CA SER A 71 4.25 17.65 7.77
C SER A 71 2.85 17.99 7.24
N LEU A 72 2.26 19.07 7.78
CA LEU A 72 0.94 19.53 7.35
C LEU A 72 0.90 20.14 5.94
N THR A 73 2.05 20.30 5.30
CA THR A 73 2.20 20.83 3.94
C THR A 73 2.80 19.82 2.99
N ASP A 74 3.04 18.64 3.49
CA ASP A 74 3.60 17.54 2.74
C ASP A 74 2.60 16.97 1.74
N ILE A 75 3.08 16.69 0.53
CA ILE A 75 2.32 16.09 -0.55
C ILE A 75 3.26 15.18 -1.33
N ASP A 76 2.96 13.90 -1.29
CA ASP A 76 3.72 12.91 -2.03
C ASP A 76 3.23 12.77 -3.45
N TYR A 77 4.18 12.66 -4.38
CA TYR A 77 3.90 12.53 -5.80
C TYR A 77 4.49 11.26 -6.38
N TYR A 78 3.66 10.56 -7.16
CA TYR A 78 4.02 9.37 -7.91
C TYR A 78 3.61 9.54 -9.36
N ILE A 79 4.38 8.97 -10.29
CA ILE A 79 4.06 9.01 -11.72
C ILE A 79 4.04 7.59 -12.30
N PHE A 80 3.21 7.38 -13.30
CA PHE A 80 3.18 6.14 -14.07
C PHE A 80 2.73 6.38 -15.50
N ASP A 81 3.15 5.51 -16.40
CA ASP A 81 2.66 5.49 -17.78
C ASP A 81 1.41 4.61 -17.86
N GLY A 82 0.27 5.23 -18.14
CA GLY A 82 -1.01 4.56 -18.28
C GLY A 82 -1.29 4.17 -19.73
N THR A 83 -1.87 2.98 -19.94
CA THR A 83 -2.36 2.52 -21.26
C THR A 83 -3.87 2.66 -21.33
N GLU A 84 -4.38 3.26 -22.41
CA GLU A 84 -5.83 3.44 -22.62
C GLU A 84 -6.62 2.16 -22.46
N GLY A 85 -7.73 2.23 -21.74
CA GLY A 85 -8.61 1.11 -21.43
C GLY A 85 -8.17 0.23 -20.27
N THR A 86 -6.97 0.42 -19.72
CA THR A 86 -6.49 -0.34 -18.56
C THR A 86 -7.20 0.12 -17.28
N ASN A 87 -7.64 -0.83 -16.45
CA ASN A 87 -8.14 -0.56 -15.10
C ASN A 87 -6.99 -0.73 -14.10
N ILE A 88 -6.71 0.32 -13.34
CA ILE A 88 -5.64 0.34 -12.35
C ILE A 88 -6.27 0.46 -10.98
N LEU A 89 -5.94 -0.47 -10.07
CA LEU A 89 -6.30 -0.36 -8.68
C LEU A 89 -5.46 0.73 -8.03
N VAL A 90 -6.11 1.63 -7.28
CA VAL A 90 -5.45 2.63 -6.43
C VAL A 90 -6.12 2.61 -5.06
N GLY A 91 -5.33 2.65 -4.00
CA GLY A 91 -5.85 2.64 -2.64
C GLY A 91 -4.82 3.06 -1.61
N ILE A 92 -5.30 3.35 -0.40
CA ILE A 92 -4.47 3.67 0.77
C ILE A 92 -4.78 2.71 1.90
N THR A 93 -3.74 2.23 2.55
CA THR A 93 -3.82 1.52 3.81
C THR A 93 -2.91 2.16 4.85
N ILE A 94 -3.38 2.17 6.10
CA ILE A 94 -2.69 2.78 7.23
C ILE A 94 -2.24 1.66 8.17
N PRO A 95 -0.98 1.61 8.60
CA PRO A 95 -0.52 0.63 9.57
C PRO A 95 -1.26 0.77 10.91
N GLN A 96 -1.61 -0.35 11.54
CA GLN A 96 -2.26 -0.37 12.86
C GLN A 96 -1.22 -0.15 13.95
N ILE A 97 -0.73 1.07 14.05
CA ILE A 97 0.15 1.54 15.12
C ILE A 97 -0.55 2.64 15.93
N ASP A 98 -0.10 2.82 17.16
CA ASP A 98 -0.68 3.81 18.07
C ASP A 98 -0.65 5.23 17.46
N GLY A 99 -1.76 5.96 17.63
CA GLY A 99 -1.90 7.34 17.16
C GLY A 99 -2.34 7.47 15.69
N GLN A 100 -2.39 6.41 14.88
CA GLN A 100 -2.70 6.51 13.45
C GLN A 100 -4.14 6.09 13.05
N LEU A 101 -4.98 5.68 13.99
CA LEU A 101 -6.36 5.28 13.68
C LEU A 101 -7.13 6.36 12.91
N ASP A 102 -6.93 7.62 13.29
CA ASP A 102 -7.62 8.78 12.68
C ASP A 102 -6.84 9.40 11.52
N PHE A 103 -5.65 8.91 11.21
CA PHE A 103 -4.91 9.34 10.04
C PHE A 103 -5.53 8.78 8.77
N ALA A 104 -5.92 9.66 7.85
CA ALA A 104 -6.64 9.30 6.65
C ALA A 104 -6.31 10.26 5.50
N PRO A 105 -5.17 10.04 4.81
CA PRO A 105 -4.79 10.89 3.70
C PRO A 105 -5.75 10.73 2.53
N THR A 106 -5.87 11.77 1.74
CA THR A 106 -6.59 11.78 0.48
C THR A 106 -5.64 11.44 -0.66
N VAL A 107 -6.12 10.75 -1.68
CA VAL A 107 -5.35 10.44 -2.88
C VAL A 107 -6.08 10.88 -4.13
N ALA A 108 -5.38 11.46 -5.08
CA ALA A 108 -5.91 11.80 -6.40
C ALA A 108 -5.09 11.14 -7.51
N VAL A 109 -5.80 10.62 -8.52
CA VAL A 109 -5.20 10.27 -9.82
C VAL A 109 -5.47 11.43 -10.76
N ILE A 110 -4.43 11.97 -11.38
CA ILE A 110 -4.45 13.21 -12.16
C ILE A 110 -3.89 12.91 -13.56
N GLY A 111 -4.59 13.34 -14.60
CA GLY A 111 -4.07 13.19 -15.96
C GLY A 111 -5.07 13.50 -17.07
N PRO A 112 -4.60 13.48 -18.33
CA PRO A 112 -5.42 13.81 -19.47
C PRO A 112 -6.57 12.81 -19.71
N GLY A 113 -7.76 13.35 -19.96
CA GLY A 113 -8.95 12.55 -20.28
C GLY A 113 -9.73 12.05 -19.06
N LEU A 114 -9.21 12.20 -17.86
CA LEU A 114 -9.98 11.99 -16.63
C LEU A 114 -11.09 13.06 -16.49
N PRO A 115 -12.16 12.78 -15.72
CA PRO A 115 -13.19 13.77 -15.45
C PRO A 115 -12.62 15.05 -14.86
N ALA A 116 -13.27 16.19 -15.12
CA ALA A 116 -12.91 17.45 -14.47
C ALA A 116 -13.18 17.31 -12.95
N GLY A 117 -12.13 17.28 -12.16
CA GLY A 117 -12.18 17.21 -10.69
C GLY A 117 -11.68 18.52 -10.07
N VAL A 118 -12.11 18.79 -8.85
CA VAL A 118 -11.62 19.93 -8.06
C VAL A 118 -10.51 19.42 -7.14
N LEU A 119 -9.29 19.86 -7.41
CA LEU A 119 -8.15 19.60 -6.54
C LEU A 119 -7.92 20.79 -5.59
N PRO A 120 -7.39 20.57 -4.39
CA PRO A 120 -6.92 21.67 -3.54
C PRO A 120 -5.91 22.55 -4.28
N ALA A 121 -5.94 23.87 -4.05
CA ALA A 121 -5.04 24.81 -4.70
C ALA A 121 -3.53 24.54 -4.45
N VAL A 122 -3.23 23.76 -3.41
CA VAL A 122 -1.86 23.34 -3.08
C VAL A 122 -1.32 22.29 -4.06
N ILE A 123 -2.20 21.53 -4.73
CA ILE A 123 -1.82 20.55 -5.75
C ILE A 123 -1.72 21.28 -7.08
N THR A 124 -0.49 21.55 -7.48
CA THR A 124 -0.23 22.16 -8.78
C THR A 124 -0.20 21.07 -9.85
N THR A 125 -0.95 21.27 -10.91
CA THR A 125 -0.92 20.44 -12.12
C THR A 125 -0.23 21.21 -13.23
N ASP A 126 0.35 20.50 -14.20
CA ASP A 126 0.90 21.14 -15.39
C ASP A 126 -0.20 21.95 -16.08
N SER A 127 -0.09 23.28 -16.06
CA SER A 127 -1.09 24.20 -16.60
C SER A 127 -1.19 24.17 -18.14
N GLU A 128 -0.20 23.58 -18.81
CA GLU A 128 -0.20 23.49 -20.28
C GLU A 128 -1.07 22.35 -20.82
N ARG A 129 -1.50 21.42 -19.96
CA ARG A 129 -2.35 20.28 -20.33
C ARG A 129 -3.64 20.30 -19.54
N PRO A 130 -4.82 20.21 -20.20
CA PRO A 130 -6.08 20.08 -19.50
C PRO A 130 -6.12 18.70 -18.81
N ASN A 131 -5.73 18.65 -17.54
CA ASN A 131 -5.78 17.48 -16.72
C ASN A 131 -7.10 17.41 -15.97
N GLY A 132 -7.76 16.25 -16.02
CA GLY A 132 -8.80 15.90 -15.07
C GLY A 132 -8.23 15.19 -13.86
N SER A 133 -9.09 14.89 -12.90
CA SER A 133 -8.69 14.14 -11.70
C SER A 133 -9.81 13.27 -11.16
N ILE A 134 -9.43 12.14 -10.57
CA ILE A 134 -10.30 11.30 -9.75
C ILE A 134 -9.77 11.36 -8.32
N LEU A 135 -10.61 11.89 -7.43
CA LEU A 135 -10.31 12.02 -6.02
C LEU A 135 -10.87 10.81 -5.26
N LEU A 136 -10.03 10.12 -4.52
CA LEU A 136 -10.39 9.03 -3.64
C LEU A 136 -10.37 9.55 -2.19
N THR A 137 -11.55 9.90 -1.69
CA THR A 137 -11.69 10.35 -0.30
C THR A 137 -11.60 9.17 0.67
N PRO A 138 -11.02 9.38 1.87
CA PRO A 138 -10.96 8.34 2.89
C PRO A 138 -12.35 7.86 3.31
N THR A 139 -12.43 6.57 3.59
CA THR A 139 -13.61 5.92 4.19
C THR A 139 -13.33 5.54 5.64
N ASP A 140 -14.36 5.05 6.34
CA ASP A 140 -14.17 4.45 7.66
C ASP A 140 -13.12 3.34 7.62
N PRO A 141 -12.29 3.18 8.68
CA PRO A 141 -11.20 2.22 8.70
C PRO A 141 -11.70 0.78 8.67
N GLU A 142 -11.34 0.02 7.64
CA GLU A 142 -11.58 -1.42 7.55
C GLU A 142 -10.30 -2.17 7.94
N SER A 143 -10.36 -2.91 9.05
CA SER A 143 -9.21 -3.68 9.54
C SER A 143 -8.96 -4.93 8.68
N PHE A 144 -7.72 -5.17 8.29
CA PHE A 144 -7.30 -6.42 7.66
C PHE A 144 -5.85 -6.77 8.04
N PHE A 145 -5.53 -8.08 7.99
CA PHE A 145 -4.18 -8.57 8.19
C PHE A 145 -3.53 -8.87 6.84
N GLU A 146 -2.35 -8.33 6.60
CA GLU A 146 -1.57 -8.56 5.39
C GLU A 146 -0.50 -9.64 5.67
N PRO A 147 -0.61 -10.85 5.05
CA PRO A 147 0.25 -11.99 5.39
C PRO A 147 1.71 -11.82 4.97
N PHE A 148 2.00 -11.03 3.95
CA PHE A 148 3.37 -10.84 3.44
C PHE A 148 4.23 -10.03 4.42
N SER A 149 3.75 -8.87 4.85
CA SER A 149 4.40 -8.03 5.86
C SER A 149 4.12 -8.51 7.29
N ARG A 150 3.20 -9.48 7.47
CA ARG A 150 2.70 -9.96 8.76
C ARG A 150 2.16 -8.85 9.65
N THR A 151 1.48 -7.91 9.05
CA THR A 151 1.10 -6.65 9.66
C THR A 151 -0.38 -6.41 9.49
N SER A 152 -1.01 -5.80 10.50
CA SER A 152 -2.39 -5.36 10.44
C SER A 152 -2.46 -3.92 9.94
N TYR A 153 -3.44 -3.66 9.07
CA TYR A 153 -3.70 -2.36 8.48
C TYR A 153 -5.15 -1.96 8.62
N TRP A 154 -5.42 -0.67 8.49
CA TRP A 154 -6.73 -0.10 8.20
C TRP A 154 -6.77 0.32 6.74
N ARG A 155 -7.66 -0.30 5.94
CA ARG A 155 -7.93 0.15 4.57
C ARG A 155 -8.78 1.41 4.63
N ARG A 156 -8.34 2.47 3.92
CA ARG A 156 -9.05 3.76 3.88
C ARG A 156 -9.70 4.01 2.52
N GLN A 157 -9.03 3.67 1.42
CA GLN A 157 -9.57 3.76 0.07
C GLN A 157 -9.14 2.55 -0.76
N ARG A 158 -10.02 2.17 -1.70
CA ARG A 158 -9.68 1.19 -2.73
C ARG A 158 -10.63 1.34 -3.90
N GLN A 159 -10.11 1.76 -5.06
CA GLN A 159 -10.91 1.98 -6.25
C GLN A 159 -10.13 1.61 -7.51
N TYR A 160 -10.85 1.10 -8.53
CA TYR A 160 -10.30 0.97 -9.87
C TYR A 160 -10.51 2.27 -10.65
N VAL A 161 -9.44 2.71 -11.30
CA VAL A 161 -9.42 3.87 -12.21
C VAL A 161 -9.21 3.37 -13.63
N THR A 162 -10.15 3.61 -14.53
CA THR A 162 -9.98 3.32 -15.95
C THR A 162 -9.16 4.43 -16.60
N ILE A 163 -8.07 4.07 -17.25
CA ILE A 163 -7.17 5.00 -17.93
C ILE A 163 -7.77 5.39 -19.29
N PRO A 164 -8.11 6.68 -19.51
CA PRO A 164 -8.81 7.11 -20.71
C PRO A 164 -7.90 7.38 -21.92
N LYS A 165 -6.58 7.52 -21.71
CA LYS A 165 -5.60 7.79 -22.78
C LYS A 165 -4.25 7.16 -22.43
N THR A 166 -3.52 6.72 -23.45
CA THR A 166 -2.14 6.26 -23.27
C THR A 166 -1.21 7.47 -23.10
N THR A 167 -0.82 7.75 -21.86
CA THR A 167 0.06 8.86 -21.46
C THR A 167 0.51 8.70 -20.00
N GLN A 168 1.34 9.62 -19.55
CA GLN A 168 1.73 9.69 -18.13
C GLN A 168 0.62 10.28 -17.27
N TYR A 169 0.45 9.70 -16.08
CA TYR A 169 -0.45 10.12 -15.02
C TYR A 169 0.33 10.39 -13.74
N THR A 170 -0.25 11.20 -12.88
CA THR A 170 0.28 11.51 -11.56
C THR A 170 -0.67 11.01 -10.49
N ILE A 171 -0.13 10.44 -9.42
CA ILE A 171 -0.85 10.22 -8.16
C ILE A 171 -0.29 11.24 -7.16
N ALA A 172 -1.17 11.96 -6.47
CA ALA A 172 -0.82 12.84 -5.38
C ALA A 172 -1.50 12.35 -4.09
N VAL A 173 -0.76 12.30 -2.98
CA VAL A 173 -1.26 11.92 -1.65
C VAL A 173 -0.99 13.04 -0.68
N TRP A 174 -1.99 13.42 0.12
CA TRP A 174 -1.88 14.50 1.11
C TRP A 174 -2.88 14.31 2.25
N SER A 175 -2.65 14.97 3.37
CA SER A 175 -3.58 14.98 4.49
C SER A 175 -4.48 16.22 4.42
N GLU A 176 -5.80 16.02 4.32
CA GLU A 176 -6.78 17.13 4.34
C GLU A 176 -7.51 17.27 5.66
N SER A 177 -8.01 16.14 6.18
CA SER A 177 -8.77 16.14 7.40
C SER A 177 -7.86 16.17 8.60
N ASP A 178 -8.22 17.00 9.58
CA ASP A 178 -7.53 17.12 10.86
C ASP A 178 -6.04 17.46 10.78
N LEU A 179 -5.51 17.65 9.57
CA LEU A 179 -4.11 18.00 9.30
C LEU A 179 -3.11 17.09 10.04
N ARG A 180 -3.41 15.78 10.07
CA ARG A 180 -2.56 14.79 10.73
C ARG A 180 -1.44 14.33 9.83
N THR A 181 -0.33 13.97 10.43
CA THR A 181 0.82 13.31 9.82
C THR A 181 0.81 11.82 10.16
N GLY A 182 1.48 11.01 9.38
CA GLY A 182 1.56 9.58 9.66
C GLY A 182 2.07 8.74 8.50
N ASN A 183 2.29 7.48 8.79
CA ASN A 183 2.72 6.49 7.81
C ASN A 183 1.52 5.94 7.04
N TYR A 184 1.70 5.71 5.75
CA TYR A 184 0.71 5.07 4.92
C TYR A 184 1.34 4.13 3.89
N VAL A 185 0.54 3.30 3.25
CA VAL A 185 0.94 2.51 2.09
C VAL A 185 0.02 2.86 0.94
N LEU A 186 0.58 3.45 -0.11
CA LEU A 186 -0.12 3.59 -1.37
C LEU A 186 -0.06 2.25 -2.10
N VAL A 187 -1.23 1.69 -2.42
CA VAL A 187 -1.37 0.44 -3.18
C VAL A 187 -1.75 0.78 -4.62
N VAL A 188 -0.95 0.33 -5.58
CA VAL A 188 -1.22 0.51 -7.01
C VAL A 188 -1.14 -0.84 -7.70
N GLY A 189 -2.15 -1.16 -8.54
CA GLY A 189 -2.24 -2.43 -9.26
C GLY A 189 -2.65 -3.61 -8.39
N ASP A 190 -2.94 -4.74 -9.04
CA ASP A 190 -3.42 -5.95 -8.37
C ASP A 190 -2.86 -7.25 -8.97
N ARG A 191 -2.06 -7.16 -10.04
CA ARG A 191 -1.40 -8.32 -10.66
C ARG A 191 -0.16 -8.71 -9.86
N GLU A 192 -0.23 -9.85 -9.20
CA GLU A 192 0.84 -10.36 -8.34
C GLU A 192 2.05 -10.82 -9.14
N ILE A 193 3.18 -10.12 -8.97
CA ILE A 193 4.49 -10.47 -9.53
C ILE A 193 5.54 -10.28 -8.44
N ARG A 194 6.41 -11.27 -8.25
CA ARG A 194 7.50 -11.17 -7.27
C ARG A 194 8.47 -10.05 -7.65
N GLY A 195 8.91 -9.31 -6.66
CA GLY A 195 9.84 -8.20 -6.83
C GLY A 195 9.82 -7.26 -5.63
N GLY A 196 10.22 -6.01 -5.85
CA GLY A 196 10.26 -4.97 -4.83
C GLY A 196 11.65 -4.76 -4.23
N ASP A 197 11.71 -3.97 -3.17
CA ASP A 197 12.95 -3.62 -2.48
C ASP A 197 13.55 -4.85 -1.78
N PRO A 198 14.80 -5.24 -2.09
CA PRO A 198 15.46 -6.38 -1.44
C PRO A 198 15.68 -6.17 0.06
N ASP A 199 15.75 -4.91 0.53
CA ASP A 199 15.94 -4.54 1.93
C ASP A 199 14.63 -4.33 2.69
N PHE A 200 13.50 -4.77 2.10
CA PHE A 200 12.15 -4.58 2.64
C PHE A 200 12.05 -4.89 4.13
N SER A 201 12.56 -6.04 4.56
CA SER A 201 12.39 -6.49 5.95
C SER A 201 13.07 -5.60 6.98
N SER A 202 14.22 -4.99 6.64
CA SER A 202 14.92 -4.06 7.52
C SER A 202 14.25 -2.69 7.54
N LYS A 203 13.88 -2.18 6.37
CA LYS A 203 13.18 -0.89 6.25
C LYS A 203 11.79 -0.91 6.88
N LEU A 204 11.10 -2.05 6.83
CA LEU A 204 9.79 -2.19 7.45
C LEU A 204 9.84 -1.97 8.98
N GLN A 205 10.92 -2.36 9.64
CA GLN A 205 11.07 -2.11 11.08
C GLN A 205 11.17 -0.61 11.41
N GLU A 206 11.85 0.16 10.56
CA GLU A 206 11.94 1.62 10.71
C GLU A 206 10.59 2.27 10.43
N TYR A 207 9.90 1.83 9.38
CA TYR A 207 8.57 2.29 9.00
C TYR A 207 7.52 2.09 10.13
N TRP A 208 7.63 0.99 10.90
CA TRP A 208 6.73 0.70 12.01
C TRP A 208 7.00 1.52 13.28
N THR A 209 8.07 2.27 13.35
CA THR A 209 8.32 3.16 14.49
C THR A 209 7.32 4.31 14.43
N PRO A 210 6.47 4.53 15.46
CA PRO A 210 5.53 5.64 15.47
C PRO A 210 6.28 6.96 15.33
N MET A 211 5.79 7.83 14.44
CA MET A 211 6.28 9.20 14.35
C MET A 211 5.93 9.94 15.64
N GLN A 212 6.76 10.93 16.00
CA GLN A 212 6.37 11.85 17.06
C GLN A 212 5.07 12.55 16.66
N GLU A 213 4.08 12.50 17.56
CA GLU A 213 2.81 13.21 17.37
C GLU A 213 3.11 14.68 17.01
N GLN A 214 2.78 15.05 15.79
CA GLN A 214 2.76 16.47 15.42
C GLN A 214 1.54 17.11 16.06
N PRO A 215 1.66 18.30 16.66
CA PRO A 215 0.51 18.96 17.26
C PRO A 215 -0.54 19.24 16.20
N HIS A 216 -1.81 18.96 16.54
CA HIS A 216 -2.95 19.33 15.70
C HIS A 216 -2.89 20.83 15.36
N LEU A 217 -3.31 21.21 14.15
CA LEU A 217 -3.36 22.64 13.80
C LEU A 217 -4.20 23.44 14.80
N THR A 218 -5.24 22.81 15.36
CA THR A 218 -6.10 23.40 16.41
C THR A 218 -5.37 23.59 17.72
N ASP A 219 -4.35 22.81 18.01
CA ASP A 219 -3.55 22.84 19.25
C ASP A 219 -2.39 23.82 19.15
N LEU A 220 -2.08 24.27 17.94
CA LEU A 220 -1.06 25.27 17.70
C LEU A 220 -1.53 26.65 18.15
N PRO A 221 -0.62 27.47 18.69
CA PRO A 221 -0.88 28.89 18.94
C PRO A 221 -1.41 29.60 17.70
N VAL A 222 -2.30 30.58 17.90
CA VAL A 222 -2.95 31.31 16.79
C VAL A 222 -1.97 31.86 15.76
N TRP A 223 -0.79 32.30 16.19
CA TRP A 223 0.25 32.84 15.31
C TRP A 223 0.90 31.76 14.43
N GLU A 224 1.07 30.53 14.92
CA GLU A 224 1.59 29.41 14.13
C GLU A 224 0.58 28.95 13.08
N ARG A 225 -0.70 28.92 13.46
CA ARG A 225 -1.80 28.67 12.51
C ARG A 225 -1.83 29.73 11.41
N LEU A 226 -1.59 30.99 11.75
CA LEU A 226 -1.51 32.08 10.79
C LEU A 226 -0.31 31.93 9.84
N VAL A 227 0.87 31.58 10.37
CA VAL A 227 2.07 31.31 9.56
C VAL A 227 1.84 30.15 8.60
N PHE A 228 1.19 29.10 9.06
CA PHE A 228 0.81 27.95 8.22
C PHE A 228 -0.10 28.40 7.06
N TRP A 229 -1.15 29.17 7.36
CA TRP A 229 -2.08 29.72 6.36
C TRP A 229 -1.37 30.63 5.33
N ILE A 230 -0.46 31.48 5.78
CA ILE A 230 0.33 32.36 4.92
C ILE A 230 1.23 31.54 3.99
N LYS A 231 1.94 30.53 4.53
CA LYS A 231 2.79 29.64 3.70
C LYS A 231 1.98 28.88 2.65
N ARG A 232 0.79 28.44 3.00
CA ARG A 232 -0.13 27.77 2.06
C ARG A 232 -0.59 28.72 0.96
N MET A 233 -0.92 29.97 1.28
CA MET A 233 -1.31 30.98 0.28
C MET A 233 -0.16 31.43 -0.62
N LEU A 234 1.09 31.43 -0.12
CA LEU A 234 2.25 31.82 -0.91
C LEU A 234 2.76 30.70 -1.87
N ARG A 235 2.27 29.49 -1.70
CA ARG A 235 2.55 28.36 -2.59
C ARG A 235 1.47 28.15 -3.66
N SER A 236 0.36 28.86 -3.58
CA SER A 236 -0.70 28.95 -4.60
C SER A 236 -0.40 30.10 -5.57
#